data_8ac5f128d480de1f26188ccd0b63f1a0
#
_entry.id   8ac5f128d480de1f26188ccd0b63f1a0
#
_cell.length_a   1.000
_cell.length_b   1.000
_cell.length_c   1.000
_cell.angle_alpha   90.00
_cell.angle_beta   90.00
_cell.angle_gamma   90.00
#
_symmetry.space_group_name_H-M   'P 1'
#
loop_
_entity.id
_entity.type
_entity.pdbx_description
1 polymer ?
#
loop_
_entity_poly.entity_id
_entity_poly.type
_entity_poly.pdbx_seq_one_letter_code
_entity_poly.pdbx_strand_id
1 'polypeptide(L)'
;MKRIWKQALLNWFIGLIATFAIGFALSQIAIALLLYVLISLAWQMYQLYQFHSWLRRSGKASPPETSGIWGEVFDAVYRLQKKQRKSKRKMRQALNRIENSTAALKEGVIMADNQGNLEWWNNSAGQFLGLVRPVDRSQAITNIVRNPDFYRYFTQKRFGEPLIIKSPAKEGAFLEIQTTLYDQNDHLIFIRDVTRLQLLEQMRKDFVANASHELKTPLTVIKGYLETLGMFKDNLPQSMQRGIDNMADQSERMENLIEDLLLLSRLESNDKRENDTWLQVSDIFTAIEKMAQPILHPDHTLSFSVEEGAQVHGSYNELYSAFSNLVVNAIKYSPNGGEINVRWESDDVSGCFAVQDEGLGIDPRYIPRLTERFFRVDKGRSSKTGGTGLGLAIVKHVLLHHSAKLQIRSQPNYGSTFSCHFPANRVKNITSLDNASGK
;
A
#
# COMPACT_ATOMS: atom_id res chain seq x y z
N MET A 1 -34.40 -31.11 43.59
CA MET A 1 -33.78 -32.45 43.59
C MET A 1 -33.96 -33.17 44.94
N LYS A 2 -33.40 -32.75 46.07
CA LYS A 2 -33.49 -33.50 47.37
C LYS A 2 -34.92 -33.85 47.82
N ARG A 3 -35.92 -32.99 47.55
CA ARG A 3 -37.33 -33.17 47.98
C ARG A 3 -38.05 -34.27 47.19
N ILE A 4 -37.84 -34.34 45.88
CA ILE A 4 -38.50 -35.33 44.99
C ILE A 4 -37.92 -36.73 45.22
N TRP A 5 -36.59 -36.83 45.42
CA TRP A 5 -35.96 -38.07 45.79
C TRP A 5 -36.46 -38.59 47.15
N LYS A 6 -36.62 -37.71 48.15
CA LYS A 6 -37.20 -38.09 49.44
C LYS A 6 -38.63 -38.58 49.29
N GLN A 7 -39.40 -37.91 48.44
CA GLN A 7 -40.81 -38.29 48.24
C GLN A 7 -40.96 -39.62 47.48
N ALA A 8 -40.10 -39.87 46.49
CA ALA A 8 -40.07 -41.13 45.76
C ALA A 8 -39.64 -42.30 46.65
N LEU A 9 -38.61 -42.10 47.49
CA LEU A 9 -38.22 -43.11 48.51
C LEU A 9 -39.34 -43.35 49.50
N LEU A 10 -40.01 -42.31 50.00
CA LEU A 10 -41.13 -42.44 50.92
C LEU A 10 -42.27 -43.25 50.30
N ASN A 11 -42.67 -42.96 49.06
CA ASN A 11 -43.72 -43.70 48.35
C ASN A 11 -43.32 -45.16 48.14
N TRP A 12 -42.07 -45.44 47.84
CA TRP A 12 -41.58 -46.82 47.71
C TRP A 12 -41.62 -47.54 49.03
N PHE A 13 -41.22 -46.90 50.15
CA PHE A 13 -41.34 -47.49 51.49
C PHE A 13 -42.81 -47.71 51.94
N ILE A 14 -43.69 -46.71 51.63
CA ILE A 14 -45.14 -46.93 51.96
C ILE A 14 -45.69 -48.09 51.16
N GLY A 15 -45.36 -48.25 49.89
CA GLY A 15 -45.75 -49.36 49.07
C GLY A 15 -45.22 -50.69 49.61
N LEU A 16 -43.99 -50.76 50.11
CA LEU A 16 -43.38 -51.94 50.73
C LEU A 16 -44.11 -52.36 52.03
N ILE A 17 -44.41 -51.37 52.89
CA ILE A 17 -45.12 -51.58 54.16
C ILE A 17 -46.54 -52.07 53.87
N ALA A 18 -47.24 -51.42 52.90
CA ALA A 18 -48.58 -51.85 52.52
C ALA A 18 -48.60 -53.29 51.98
N THR A 19 -47.65 -53.64 51.15
CA THR A 19 -47.51 -55.00 50.59
C THR A 19 -47.17 -56.04 51.67
N PHE A 20 -46.34 -55.67 52.64
CA PHE A 20 -46.08 -56.55 53.81
C PHE A 20 -47.35 -56.80 54.65
N ALA A 21 -48.15 -55.75 54.93
CA ALA A 21 -49.38 -55.85 55.65
C ALA A 21 -50.41 -56.76 54.92
N ILE A 22 -50.56 -56.64 53.61
CA ILE A 22 -51.43 -57.46 52.76
C ILE A 22 -50.93 -58.92 52.76
N GLY A 23 -49.65 -59.15 52.60
CA GLY A 23 -49.05 -60.49 52.61
C GLY A 23 -49.19 -61.16 53.95
N PHE A 24 -49.12 -60.43 55.07
CA PHE A 24 -49.38 -60.97 56.42
C PHE A 24 -50.83 -61.38 56.55
N ALA A 25 -51.79 -60.55 56.11
CA ALA A 25 -53.21 -60.86 56.15
C ALA A 25 -53.59 -62.13 55.32
N LEU A 26 -52.87 -62.37 54.22
CA LEU A 26 -53.06 -63.47 53.29
C LEU A 26 -52.16 -64.70 53.63
N SER A 27 -51.38 -64.65 54.70
CA SER A 27 -50.41 -65.67 55.09
C SER A 27 -49.38 -66.03 54.01
N GLN A 28 -49.12 -65.14 53.05
CA GLN A 28 -48.19 -65.35 51.90
C GLN A 28 -47.25 -64.14 51.68
N ILE A 29 -46.55 -63.74 52.73
CA ILE A 29 -45.71 -62.58 52.76
C ILE A 29 -44.63 -62.60 51.67
N ALA A 30 -43.97 -63.72 51.46
CA ALA A 30 -42.87 -63.84 50.48
C ALA A 30 -43.34 -63.63 49.04
N ILE A 31 -44.51 -64.13 48.66
CA ILE A 31 -45.08 -63.98 47.32
C ILE A 31 -45.52 -62.52 47.08
N ALA A 32 -46.15 -61.90 48.10
CA ALA A 32 -46.57 -60.52 48.02
C ALA A 32 -45.35 -59.52 47.79
N LEU A 33 -44.30 -59.74 48.59
CA LEU A 33 -43.05 -58.95 48.43
C LEU A 33 -42.37 -59.21 47.10
N LEU A 34 -42.31 -60.43 46.61
CA LEU A 34 -41.73 -60.78 45.32
C LEU A 34 -42.51 -60.11 44.17
N LEU A 35 -43.85 -60.15 44.21
CA LEU A 35 -44.69 -59.46 43.22
C LEU A 35 -44.50 -57.93 43.23
N TYR A 36 -44.40 -57.33 44.41
CA TYR A 36 -44.11 -55.89 44.51
C TYR A 36 -42.80 -55.53 43.88
N VAL A 37 -41.72 -56.27 44.15
CA VAL A 37 -40.42 -56.05 43.56
C VAL A 37 -40.47 -56.24 42.04
N LEU A 38 -41.11 -57.28 41.53
CA LEU A 38 -41.26 -57.53 40.10
C LEU A 38 -42.03 -56.40 39.39
N ILE A 39 -43.13 -55.90 39.93
CA ILE A 39 -43.94 -54.82 39.39
C ILE A 39 -43.11 -53.51 39.40
N SER A 40 -42.41 -53.24 40.50
CA SER A 40 -41.55 -52.05 40.60
C SER A 40 -40.43 -52.13 39.59
N LEU A 41 -39.79 -53.23 39.37
CA LEU A 41 -38.71 -53.42 38.39
C LEU A 41 -39.24 -53.32 36.96
N ALA A 42 -40.37 -53.90 36.65
CA ALA A 42 -41.02 -53.76 35.33
C ALA A 42 -41.38 -52.31 35.01
N TRP A 43 -41.88 -51.55 35.99
CA TRP A 43 -42.16 -50.11 35.83
C TRP A 43 -40.91 -49.31 35.59
N GLN A 44 -39.79 -49.59 36.30
CA GLN A 44 -38.53 -48.92 36.08
C GLN A 44 -37.95 -49.25 34.68
N MET A 45 -38.03 -50.52 34.26
CA MET A 45 -37.60 -50.91 32.90
C MET A 45 -38.42 -50.21 31.78
N TYR A 46 -39.75 -50.08 32.02
CA TYR A 46 -40.61 -49.33 31.10
C TYR A 46 -40.23 -47.88 31.00
N GLN A 47 -39.92 -47.19 32.10
CA GLN A 47 -39.46 -45.80 32.10
C GLN A 47 -38.11 -45.68 31.42
N LEU A 48 -37.18 -46.57 31.63
CA LEU A 48 -35.88 -46.62 30.96
C LEU A 48 -36.04 -46.82 29.44
N TYR A 49 -36.96 -47.73 29.05
CA TYR A 49 -37.29 -47.92 27.63
C TYR A 49 -37.88 -46.65 26.98
N GLN A 50 -38.81 -46.00 27.67
CA GLN A 50 -39.34 -44.70 27.19
C GLN A 50 -38.26 -43.63 27.05
N PHE A 51 -37.35 -43.52 28.04
CA PHE A 51 -36.23 -42.60 28.01
C PHE A 51 -35.29 -42.87 26.83
N HIS A 52 -34.90 -44.15 26.66
CA HIS A 52 -34.06 -44.56 25.55
C HIS A 52 -34.73 -44.30 24.18
N SER A 53 -36.02 -44.66 24.04
CA SER A 53 -36.79 -44.42 22.82
C SER A 53 -36.92 -42.93 22.47
N TRP A 54 -37.17 -42.07 23.48
CA TRP A 54 -37.25 -40.63 23.32
C TRP A 54 -35.88 -40.04 22.97
N LEU A 55 -34.81 -40.46 23.59
CA LEU A 55 -33.45 -40.02 23.30
C LEU A 55 -33.04 -40.38 21.86
N ARG A 56 -33.37 -41.59 21.40
CA ARG A 56 -33.08 -42.08 20.04
C ARG A 56 -33.85 -41.35 18.95
N ARG A 57 -35.05 -40.83 19.23
CA ARG A 57 -35.83 -39.96 18.32
C ARG A 57 -35.28 -38.53 18.23
N SER A 58 -34.00 -38.32 18.59
CA SER A 58 -33.29 -37.05 18.57
C SER A 58 -33.83 -35.98 19.52
N GLY A 59 -34.64 -36.30 20.50
CA GLY A 59 -35.14 -35.37 21.52
C GLY A 59 -35.81 -34.09 20.94
N LYS A 60 -36.39 -34.18 19.74
CA LYS A 60 -37.06 -33.02 19.09
C LYS A 60 -38.47 -32.82 19.65
N ALA A 61 -39.10 -33.88 20.07
CA ALA A 61 -40.39 -33.84 20.73
C ALA A 61 -40.25 -33.45 22.20
N SER A 62 -41.33 -32.91 22.78
CA SER A 62 -41.42 -32.73 24.23
C SER A 62 -41.20 -34.07 24.95
N PRO A 63 -40.56 -34.05 26.11
CA PRO A 63 -40.40 -35.27 26.89
C PRO A 63 -41.77 -35.86 27.24
N PRO A 64 -41.88 -37.18 27.40
CA PRO A 64 -43.09 -37.84 27.91
C PRO A 64 -43.48 -37.24 29.26
N GLU A 65 -44.78 -37.05 29.48
CA GLU A 65 -45.27 -36.61 30.78
C GLU A 65 -45.11 -37.75 31.81
N THR A 66 -44.07 -37.65 32.59
CA THR A 66 -43.79 -38.63 33.66
C THR A 66 -43.61 -37.88 34.98
N SER A 67 -44.12 -38.49 36.05
CA SER A 67 -44.03 -37.91 37.40
C SER A 67 -42.83 -38.49 38.16
N GLY A 68 -42.41 -37.78 39.20
CA GLY A 68 -41.35 -38.21 40.09
C GLY A 68 -39.92 -38.06 39.55
N ILE A 69 -39.03 -38.94 39.88
CA ILE A 69 -37.61 -38.89 39.53
C ILE A 69 -37.38 -38.88 38.01
N TRP A 70 -38.11 -39.74 37.30
CA TRP A 70 -38.01 -39.84 35.84
C TRP A 70 -38.41 -38.54 35.13
N GLY A 71 -39.45 -37.82 35.63
CA GLY A 71 -39.82 -36.51 35.10
C GLY A 71 -38.71 -35.51 35.23
N GLU A 72 -38.02 -35.44 36.38
CA GLU A 72 -36.86 -34.55 36.55
C GLU A 72 -35.70 -34.91 35.59
N VAL A 73 -35.43 -36.21 35.40
CA VAL A 73 -34.37 -36.66 34.48
C VAL A 73 -34.69 -36.26 33.04
N PHE A 74 -35.93 -36.50 32.58
CA PHE A 74 -36.38 -36.10 31.25
C PHE A 74 -36.27 -34.60 31.07
N ASP A 75 -36.75 -33.81 32.02
CA ASP A 75 -36.68 -32.35 31.96
C ASP A 75 -35.25 -31.80 32.01
N ALA A 76 -34.38 -32.42 32.82
CA ALA A 76 -32.98 -31.99 32.90
C ALA A 76 -32.26 -32.21 31.56
N VAL A 77 -32.44 -33.40 30.98
CA VAL A 77 -31.84 -33.73 29.67
C VAL A 77 -32.41 -32.84 28.56
N TYR A 78 -33.73 -32.60 28.56
CA TYR A 78 -34.38 -31.70 27.59
C TYR A 78 -33.86 -30.28 27.70
N ARG A 79 -33.73 -29.73 28.91
CA ARG A 79 -33.14 -28.38 29.13
C ARG A 79 -31.71 -28.32 28.64
N LEU A 80 -30.90 -29.34 28.88
CA LEU A 80 -29.52 -29.42 28.42
C LEU A 80 -29.43 -29.41 26.88
N GLN A 81 -30.23 -30.27 26.24
CA GLN A 81 -30.30 -30.34 24.78
C GLN A 81 -30.81 -29.01 24.15
N LYS A 82 -31.82 -28.41 24.76
CA LYS A 82 -32.35 -27.09 24.31
C LYS A 82 -31.31 -25.98 24.42
N LYS A 83 -30.54 -25.98 25.52
CA LYS A 83 -29.42 -25.02 25.72
C LYS A 83 -28.34 -25.24 24.67
N GLN A 84 -27.94 -26.48 24.43
CA GLN A 84 -26.91 -26.84 23.44
C GLN A 84 -27.34 -26.49 22.01
N ARG A 85 -28.60 -26.76 21.63
CA ARG A 85 -29.15 -26.37 20.32
C ARG A 85 -29.22 -24.85 20.16
N LYS A 86 -29.62 -24.13 21.21
CA LYS A 86 -29.65 -22.63 21.18
C LYS A 86 -28.24 -22.07 21.02
N SER A 87 -27.25 -22.63 21.71
CA SER A 87 -25.84 -22.21 21.56
C SER A 87 -25.32 -22.48 20.15
N LYS A 88 -25.56 -23.70 19.63
CA LYS A 88 -25.16 -24.08 18.26
C LYS A 88 -25.82 -23.21 17.17
N ARG A 89 -27.11 -22.87 17.38
CA ARG A 89 -27.82 -21.93 16.47
C ARG A 89 -27.22 -20.53 16.52
N LYS A 90 -26.94 -20.02 17.72
CA LYS A 90 -26.28 -18.68 17.87
C LYS A 90 -24.91 -18.66 17.20
N MET A 91 -24.12 -19.71 17.39
CA MET A 91 -22.80 -19.82 16.76
C MET A 91 -22.90 -19.84 15.24
N ARG A 92 -23.82 -20.66 14.68
CA ARG A 92 -24.06 -20.67 13.22
C ARG A 92 -24.55 -19.32 12.70
N GLN A 93 -25.44 -18.64 13.42
CA GLN A 93 -25.90 -17.31 13.03
C GLN A 93 -24.77 -16.27 13.05
N ALA A 94 -23.87 -16.33 14.03
CA ALA A 94 -22.69 -15.48 14.09
C ALA A 94 -21.74 -15.74 12.91
N LEU A 95 -21.44 -17.02 12.63
CA LEU A 95 -20.61 -17.38 11.47
C LEU A 95 -21.23 -16.92 10.14
N ASN A 96 -22.52 -17.19 9.92
CA ASN A 96 -23.22 -16.71 8.70
C ASN A 96 -23.22 -15.18 8.60
N ARG A 97 -23.31 -14.48 9.73
CA ARG A 97 -23.24 -13.02 9.74
C ARG A 97 -21.86 -12.52 9.33
N ILE A 98 -20.79 -13.17 9.79
CA ILE A 98 -19.40 -12.86 9.38
C ILE A 98 -19.23 -13.17 7.89
N GLU A 99 -19.66 -14.33 7.41
CA GLU A 99 -19.59 -14.69 5.99
C GLU A 99 -20.34 -13.68 5.10
N ASN A 100 -21.57 -13.32 5.47
CA ASN A 100 -22.35 -12.33 4.72
C ASN A 100 -21.72 -10.93 4.76
N SER A 101 -21.14 -10.53 5.89
CA SER A 101 -20.46 -9.24 6.02
C SER A 101 -19.20 -9.19 5.15
N THR A 102 -18.41 -10.25 5.14
CA THR A 102 -17.20 -10.35 4.31
C THR A 102 -17.54 -10.51 2.82
N ALA A 103 -18.67 -11.16 2.49
CA ALA A 103 -19.15 -11.25 1.11
C ALA A 103 -19.64 -9.89 0.56
N ALA A 104 -20.09 -8.98 1.43
CA ALA A 104 -20.50 -7.63 1.05
C ALA A 104 -19.30 -6.70 0.79
N LEU A 105 -18.09 -7.06 1.22
CA LEU A 105 -16.87 -6.33 0.91
C LEU A 105 -16.55 -6.50 -0.58
N LYS A 106 -16.33 -5.40 -1.27
CA LYS A 106 -15.84 -5.40 -2.65
C LYS A 106 -14.37 -5.83 -2.74
N GLU A 107 -13.68 -5.83 -1.63
CA GLU A 107 -12.30 -6.26 -1.50
C GLU A 107 -12.22 -7.78 -1.31
N GLY A 108 -11.24 -8.42 -1.94
CA GLY A 108 -10.90 -9.81 -1.69
C GLY A 108 -10.19 -9.94 -0.35
N VAL A 109 -10.58 -10.94 0.44
CA VAL A 109 -9.92 -11.28 1.70
C VAL A 109 -9.58 -12.75 1.68
N ILE A 110 -8.32 -13.07 1.98
CA ILE A 110 -7.80 -14.44 2.05
C ILE A 110 -7.10 -14.63 3.40
N MET A 111 -7.33 -15.77 4.01
CA MET A 111 -6.59 -16.27 5.17
C MET A 111 -5.75 -17.46 4.71
N ALA A 112 -4.47 -17.41 4.98
CA ALA A 112 -3.54 -18.49 4.69
C ALA A 112 -2.68 -18.77 5.94
N ASP A 113 -2.25 -20.01 6.09
CA ASP A 113 -1.38 -20.44 7.18
C ASP A 113 0.03 -19.80 7.08
N ASN A 114 0.89 -20.07 8.03
CA ASN A 114 2.26 -19.58 8.09
C ASN A 114 3.16 -20.06 6.92
N GLN A 115 2.72 -21.09 6.17
CA GLN A 115 3.37 -21.60 4.96
C GLN A 115 2.77 -21.01 3.68
N GLY A 116 1.67 -20.24 3.80
CA GLY A 116 0.98 -19.63 2.67
C GLY A 116 -0.09 -20.53 2.04
N ASN A 117 -0.50 -21.61 2.70
CA ASN A 117 -1.57 -22.47 2.20
C ASN A 117 -2.93 -21.85 2.51
N LEU A 118 -3.83 -21.86 1.52
CA LEU A 118 -5.15 -21.25 1.63
C LEU A 118 -6.05 -21.98 2.63
N GLU A 119 -6.50 -21.29 3.66
CA GLU A 119 -7.47 -21.79 4.63
C GLU A 119 -8.89 -21.32 4.31
N TRP A 120 -9.02 -20.05 4.03
CA TRP A 120 -10.31 -19.41 3.77
C TRP A 120 -10.17 -18.19 2.85
N TRP A 121 -11.23 -17.90 2.08
CA TRP A 121 -11.35 -16.67 1.28
C TRP A 121 -12.81 -16.28 1.10
N ASN A 122 -13.05 -14.98 0.87
CA ASN A 122 -14.38 -14.48 0.55
C ASN A 122 -14.69 -14.61 -0.96
N ASN A 123 -15.91 -14.29 -1.35
CA ASN A 123 -16.36 -14.41 -2.74
C ASN A 123 -15.57 -13.51 -3.70
N SER A 124 -15.24 -12.28 -3.29
CA SER A 124 -14.48 -11.31 -4.10
C SER A 124 -13.07 -11.83 -4.41
N ALA A 125 -12.37 -12.39 -3.42
CA ALA A 125 -11.06 -13.02 -3.64
C ALA A 125 -11.15 -14.21 -4.61
N GLY A 126 -12.21 -15.02 -4.49
CA GLY A 126 -12.50 -16.10 -5.44
C GLY A 126 -12.63 -15.60 -6.88
N GLN A 127 -13.34 -14.49 -7.08
CA GLN A 127 -13.52 -13.89 -8.41
C GLN A 127 -12.21 -13.24 -8.94
N PHE A 128 -11.44 -12.59 -8.08
CA PHE A 128 -10.20 -11.90 -8.48
C PHE A 128 -9.08 -12.85 -8.87
N LEU A 129 -8.96 -13.98 -8.18
CA LEU A 129 -7.90 -14.95 -8.40
C LEU A 129 -8.37 -16.24 -9.12
N GLY A 130 -9.67 -16.40 -9.34
CA GLY A 130 -10.23 -17.61 -9.94
C GLY A 130 -10.27 -18.82 -9.01
N LEU A 131 -10.36 -18.60 -7.67
CA LEU A 131 -10.33 -19.66 -6.68
C LEU A 131 -11.63 -20.46 -6.66
N VAL A 132 -11.54 -21.79 -6.65
CA VAL A 132 -12.67 -22.72 -6.65
C VAL A 132 -12.66 -23.58 -5.39
N ARG A 133 -13.75 -23.52 -4.60
CA ARG A 133 -13.94 -24.43 -3.46
C ARG A 133 -14.48 -25.77 -3.93
N PRO A 134 -14.04 -26.91 -3.37
CA PRO A 134 -13.00 -27.09 -2.34
C PRO A 134 -11.57 -27.29 -2.90
N VAL A 135 -11.38 -27.23 -4.22
CA VAL A 135 -10.17 -27.67 -4.94
C VAL A 135 -8.91 -26.92 -4.49
N ASP A 136 -9.02 -25.59 -4.34
CA ASP A 136 -7.86 -24.75 -4.02
C ASP A 136 -7.60 -24.59 -2.52
N ARG A 137 -8.43 -25.22 -1.69
CA ARG A 137 -8.19 -25.22 -0.25
C ARG A 137 -6.94 -26.02 0.08
N SER A 138 -6.11 -25.48 0.97
CA SER A 138 -4.80 -26.02 1.36
C SER A 138 -3.74 -26.01 0.26
N GLN A 139 -3.98 -25.32 -0.88
CA GLN A 139 -2.93 -25.05 -1.85
C GLN A 139 -2.16 -23.78 -1.49
N ALA A 140 -0.86 -23.74 -1.81
CA ALA A 140 -0.05 -22.55 -1.60
C ALA A 140 -0.51 -21.43 -2.54
N ILE A 141 -0.72 -20.22 -1.99
CA ILE A 141 -1.16 -19.05 -2.77
C ILE A 141 -0.19 -18.70 -3.91
N THR A 142 1.10 -18.98 -3.74
CA THR A 142 2.13 -18.76 -4.76
C THR A 142 1.97 -19.66 -6.00
N ASN A 143 1.29 -20.80 -5.87
CA ASN A 143 0.97 -21.68 -6.99
C ASN A 143 -0.22 -21.16 -7.80
N ILE A 144 -1.09 -20.37 -7.19
CA ILE A 144 -2.27 -19.77 -7.80
C ILE A 144 -1.89 -18.45 -8.45
N VAL A 145 -1.22 -17.58 -7.72
CA VAL A 145 -0.73 -16.30 -8.23
C VAL A 145 0.68 -16.53 -8.79
N ARG A 146 0.75 -16.99 -10.04
CA ARG A 146 2.00 -17.31 -10.76
C ARG A 146 2.68 -16.05 -11.30
N ASN A 147 2.99 -15.10 -10.42
CA ASN A 147 3.65 -13.85 -10.75
C ASN A 147 5.01 -13.80 -10.03
N PRO A 148 6.15 -13.56 -10.73
CA PRO A 148 7.47 -13.51 -10.10
C PRO A 148 7.61 -12.43 -9.03
N ASP A 149 6.95 -11.28 -9.22
CA ASP A 149 6.98 -10.18 -8.26
C ASP A 149 6.19 -10.55 -7.01
N PHE A 150 5.04 -11.23 -7.16
CA PHE A 150 4.27 -11.76 -6.04
C PHE A 150 5.05 -12.84 -5.28
N TYR A 151 5.72 -13.73 -5.98
CA TYR A 151 6.56 -14.75 -5.35
C TYR A 151 7.65 -14.12 -4.48
N ARG A 152 8.36 -13.11 -5.02
CA ARG A 152 9.39 -12.35 -4.26
C ARG A 152 8.80 -11.59 -3.08
N TYR A 153 7.68 -10.89 -3.28
CA TYR A 153 6.96 -10.17 -2.24
C TYR A 153 6.58 -11.08 -1.08
N PHE A 154 6.02 -12.25 -1.39
CA PHE A 154 5.52 -13.19 -0.39
C PHE A 154 6.65 -13.92 0.35
N THR A 155 7.66 -14.45 -0.37
CA THR A 155 8.77 -15.20 0.22
C THR A 155 9.76 -14.33 1.00
N GLN A 156 9.99 -13.09 0.55
CA GLN A 156 10.86 -12.14 1.25
C GLN A 156 10.14 -11.37 2.35
N LYS A 157 8.85 -11.64 2.59
CA LYS A 157 7.99 -10.97 3.59
C LYS A 157 8.04 -9.44 3.49
N ARG A 158 8.06 -8.90 2.27
CA ARG A 158 8.08 -7.45 2.00
C ARG A 158 6.68 -6.83 2.08
N PHE A 159 6.03 -6.97 3.21
CA PHE A 159 4.63 -6.55 3.41
C PHE A 159 4.45 -5.07 3.77
N GLY A 160 5.52 -4.28 3.78
CA GLY A 160 5.47 -2.84 4.08
C GLY A 160 4.77 -1.99 3.04
N GLU A 161 4.82 -2.41 1.77
CA GLU A 161 4.17 -1.71 0.65
C GLU A 161 3.25 -2.68 -0.10
N PRO A 162 2.09 -2.21 -0.60
CA PRO A 162 1.20 -3.04 -1.41
C PRO A 162 1.85 -3.38 -2.76
N LEU A 163 1.55 -4.58 -3.27
CA LEU A 163 2.02 -5.03 -4.57
C LEU A 163 0.87 -4.96 -5.59
N ILE A 164 1.11 -4.34 -6.76
CA ILE A 164 0.16 -4.32 -7.86
C ILE A 164 0.56 -5.37 -8.90
N ILE A 165 -0.39 -6.25 -9.23
CA ILE A 165 -0.22 -7.30 -10.25
C ILE A 165 -1.39 -7.31 -11.23
N LYS A 166 -1.19 -7.92 -12.39
CA LYS A 166 -2.30 -8.27 -13.29
C LYS A 166 -3.09 -9.45 -12.71
N SER A 167 -4.41 -9.39 -12.80
CA SER A 167 -5.28 -10.48 -12.32
C SER A 167 -5.01 -11.77 -13.11
N PRO A 168 -4.82 -12.91 -12.42
CA PRO A 168 -4.67 -14.20 -13.12
C PRO A 168 -6.00 -14.71 -13.71
N ALA A 169 -7.14 -14.23 -13.20
CA ALA A 169 -8.47 -14.70 -13.59
C ALA A 169 -9.20 -13.78 -14.55
N LYS A 170 -8.87 -12.48 -14.56
CA LYS A 170 -9.56 -11.47 -15.38
C LYS A 170 -8.56 -10.69 -16.21
N GLU A 171 -8.59 -10.92 -17.51
CA GLU A 171 -7.73 -10.22 -18.47
C GLU A 171 -7.92 -8.69 -18.39
N GLY A 172 -6.82 -7.95 -18.38
CA GLY A 172 -6.82 -6.49 -18.31
C GLY A 172 -7.11 -5.89 -16.94
N ALA A 173 -7.39 -6.69 -15.90
CA ALA A 173 -7.61 -6.19 -14.55
C ALA A 173 -6.29 -6.11 -13.75
N PHE A 174 -6.17 -5.05 -12.92
CA PHE A 174 -5.07 -4.84 -12.00
C PHE A 174 -5.55 -5.01 -10.55
N LEU A 175 -4.81 -5.79 -9.78
CA LEU A 175 -5.09 -6.10 -8.39
C LEU A 175 -3.96 -5.54 -7.51
N GLU A 176 -4.33 -4.78 -6.51
CA GLU A 176 -3.47 -4.39 -5.41
C GLU A 176 -3.57 -5.44 -4.31
N ILE A 177 -2.43 -6.00 -3.91
CA ILE A 177 -2.33 -7.02 -2.87
C ILE A 177 -1.57 -6.46 -1.70
N GLN A 178 -2.18 -6.51 -0.53
CA GLN A 178 -1.55 -6.16 0.74
C GLN A 178 -1.65 -7.33 1.70
N THR A 179 -0.53 -7.74 2.26
CA THR A 179 -0.44 -8.85 3.22
C THR A 179 -0.09 -8.31 4.60
N THR A 180 -0.75 -8.86 5.62
CA THR A 180 -0.47 -8.58 7.04
C THR A 180 -0.37 -9.91 7.77
N LEU A 181 0.58 -10.02 8.70
CA LEU A 181 0.70 -11.18 9.57
C LEU A 181 -0.22 -11.02 10.78
N TYR A 182 -0.87 -12.12 11.19
CA TYR A 182 -1.69 -12.16 12.38
C TYR A 182 -1.49 -13.50 13.13
N ASP A 183 -1.94 -13.58 14.36
CA ASP A 183 -1.84 -14.75 15.25
C ASP A 183 -0.43 -15.40 15.21
N GLN A 184 -0.29 -16.65 14.90
CA GLN A 184 0.98 -17.42 14.87
C GLN A 184 1.79 -17.24 13.57
N ASN A 185 1.89 -16.02 13.02
CA ASN A 185 2.47 -15.69 11.71
C ASN A 185 1.63 -16.17 10.51
N ASP A 186 0.34 -16.37 10.69
CA ASP A 186 -0.59 -16.60 9.59
C ASP A 186 -0.74 -15.32 8.74
N HIS A 187 -1.12 -15.52 7.48
CA HIS A 187 -1.21 -14.43 6.51
C HIS A 187 -2.66 -14.01 6.29
N LEU A 188 -2.93 -12.72 6.49
CA LEU A 188 -4.18 -12.08 6.08
C LEU A 188 -3.88 -11.22 4.85
N ILE A 189 -4.51 -11.56 3.73
CA ILE A 189 -4.22 -10.97 2.43
C ILE A 189 -5.45 -10.22 1.95
N PHE A 190 -5.29 -8.93 1.70
CA PHE A 190 -6.30 -8.06 1.10
C PHE A 190 -6.01 -7.87 -0.37
N ILE A 191 -7.07 -7.93 -1.19
CA ILE A 191 -7.00 -7.78 -2.64
C ILE A 191 -8.01 -6.75 -3.06
N ARG A 192 -7.54 -5.68 -3.72
CA ARG A 192 -8.37 -4.59 -4.24
C ARG A 192 -8.26 -4.51 -5.75
N ASP A 193 -9.38 -4.36 -6.44
CA ASP A 193 -9.38 -4.03 -7.87
C ASP A 193 -9.05 -2.55 -8.06
N VAL A 194 -7.87 -2.29 -8.60
CA VAL A 194 -7.37 -0.93 -8.90
C VAL A 194 -7.32 -0.66 -10.41
N THR A 195 -8.01 -1.46 -11.20
CA THR A 195 -8.00 -1.38 -12.68
C THR A 195 -8.34 0.02 -13.16
N ARG A 196 -9.43 0.61 -12.64
CA ARG A 196 -9.84 1.96 -13.05
C ARG A 196 -8.78 3.01 -12.73
N LEU A 197 -8.14 2.90 -11.56
CA LEU A 197 -7.08 3.82 -11.15
C LEU A 197 -5.87 3.70 -12.08
N GLN A 198 -5.41 2.48 -12.34
CA GLN A 198 -4.29 2.20 -13.22
C GLN A 198 -4.55 2.65 -14.67
N LEU A 199 -5.76 2.41 -15.19
CA LEU A 199 -6.13 2.89 -16.53
C LEU A 199 -6.18 4.42 -16.61
N LEU A 200 -6.70 5.11 -15.61
CA LEU A 200 -6.71 6.57 -15.57
C LEU A 200 -5.30 7.15 -15.49
N GLU A 201 -4.42 6.55 -14.71
CA GLU A 201 -3.01 6.94 -14.64
C GLU A 201 -2.31 6.71 -15.98
N GLN A 202 -2.55 5.57 -16.62
CA GLN A 202 -1.98 5.28 -17.94
C GLN A 202 -2.50 6.25 -19.01
N MET A 203 -3.82 6.49 -19.07
CA MET A 203 -4.40 7.46 -20.00
C MET A 203 -3.83 8.87 -19.81
N ARG A 204 -3.59 9.28 -18.55
CA ARG A 204 -2.97 10.57 -18.26
C ARG A 204 -1.54 10.65 -18.79
N LYS A 205 -0.76 9.56 -18.62
CA LYS A 205 0.62 9.47 -19.15
C LYS A 205 0.63 9.53 -20.67
N ASP A 206 -0.20 8.72 -21.32
CA ASP A 206 -0.30 8.65 -22.77
C ASP A 206 -0.76 9.99 -23.36
N PHE A 207 -1.71 10.66 -22.71
CA PHE A 207 -2.16 11.98 -23.11
C PHE A 207 -1.02 13.01 -23.07
N VAL A 208 -0.26 13.07 -21.97
CA VAL A 208 0.87 14.00 -21.84
C VAL A 208 1.96 13.69 -22.87
N ALA A 209 2.29 12.42 -23.07
CA ALA A 209 3.30 12.00 -24.04
C ALA A 209 2.89 12.37 -25.46
N ASN A 210 1.67 12.02 -25.87
CA ASN A 210 1.15 12.29 -27.22
C ASN A 210 1.00 13.80 -27.46
N ALA A 211 0.41 14.54 -26.52
CA ALA A 211 0.27 15.99 -26.65
C ALA A 211 1.62 16.69 -26.80
N SER A 212 2.64 16.22 -26.08
CA SER A 212 3.99 16.78 -26.18
C SER A 212 4.64 16.49 -27.53
N HIS A 213 4.49 15.30 -28.07
CA HIS A 213 4.96 14.98 -29.43
C HIS A 213 4.26 15.82 -30.50
N GLU A 214 2.94 15.96 -30.40
CA GLU A 214 2.14 16.77 -31.32
C GLU A 214 2.43 18.28 -31.22
N LEU A 215 2.89 18.76 -30.07
CA LEU A 215 3.31 20.14 -29.88
C LEU A 215 4.78 20.40 -30.32
N LYS A 216 5.67 19.42 -30.17
CA LYS A 216 7.09 19.55 -30.53
C LYS A 216 7.26 19.73 -32.04
N THR A 217 6.50 19.03 -32.86
CA THR A 217 6.58 19.08 -34.31
C THR A 217 6.31 20.48 -34.88
N PRO A 218 5.15 21.13 -34.61
CA PRO A 218 4.91 22.50 -35.12
C PRO A 218 5.88 23.53 -34.52
N LEU A 219 6.33 23.33 -33.29
CA LEU A 219 7.29 24.20 -32.62
C LEU A 219 8.67 24.18 -33.33
N THR A 220 9.13 22.98 -33.74
CA THR A 220 10.36 22.81 -34.52
C THR A 220 10.26 23.56 -35.85
N VAL A 221 9.10 23.52 -36.50
CA VAL A 221 8.88 24.30 -37.76
C VAL A 221 8.93 25.79 -37.50
N ILE A 222 8.26 26.29 -36.45
CA ILE A 222 8.29 27.71 -36.07
C ILE A 222 9.74 28.15 -35.78
N LYS A 223 10.49 27.36 -35.03
CA LYS A 223 11.90 27.61 -34.71
C LYS A 223 12.77 27.71 -35.97
N GLY A 224 12.60 26.78 -36.92
CA GLY A 224 13.33 26.81 -38.20
C GLY A 224 13.04 28.08 -39.03
N TYR A 225 11.78 28.54 -39.05
CA TYR A 225 11.47 29.84 -39.69
C TYR A 225 12.08 31.03 -38.96
N LEU A 226 12.06 31.03 -37.61
CA LEU A 226 12.68 32.09 -36.82
C LEU A 226 14.19 32.12 -36.95
N GLU A 227 14.86 30.99 -37.04
CA GLU A 227 16.32 30.89 -37.32
C GLU A 227 16.62 31.45 -38.73
N THR A 228 15.81 31.09 -39.73
CA THR A 228 15.95 31.61 -41.08
C THR A 228 15.75 33.13 -41.13
N LEU A 229 14.73 33.66 -40.47
CA LEU A 229 14.49 35.10 -40.35
C LEU A 229 15.61 35.80 -39.59
N GLY A 230 16.17 35.12 -38.57
CA GLY A 230 17.32 35.61 -37.80
C GLY A 230 18.57 35.88 -38.65
N MET A 231 18.80 35.06 -39.69
CA MET A 231 19.92 35.25 -40.62
C MET A 231 19.82 36.56 -41.43
N PHE A 232 18.63 37.13 -41.62
CA PHE A 232 18.37 38.36 -42.34
C PHE A 232 18.04 39.55 -41.42
N LYS A 233 18.18 39.35 -40.11
CA LYS A 233 17.72 40.27 -39.07
C LYS A 233 18.29 41.69 -39.22
N ASP A 234 19.57 41.80 -39.54
CA ASP A 234 20.27 43.10 -39.68
C ASP A 234 19.69 44.00 -40.78
N ASN A 235 18.98 43.39 -41.74
CA ASN A 235 18.35 44.13 -42.85
C ASN A 235 16.88 44.54 -42.55
N LEU A 236 16.38 44.24 -41.34
CA LEU A 236 15.00 44.52 -40.97
C LEU A 236 14.88 45.75 -40.06
N PRO A 237 13.73 46.44 -40.05
CA PRO A 237 13.46 47.51 -39.10
C PRO A 237 13.59 47.04 -37.64
N GLN A 238 14.10 47.90 -36.76
CA GLN A 238 14.35 47.54 -35.34
C GLN A 238 13.14 46.98 -34.61
N SER A 239 11.91 47.39 -34.97
CA SER A 239 10.67 46.85 -34.42
C SER A 239 10.46 45.39 -34.82
N MET A 240 10.82 45.00 -36.06
CA MET A 240 10.74 43.60 -36.52
C MET A 240 11.83 42.73 -35.92
N GLN A 241 13.05 43.28 -35.76
CA GLN A 241 14.14 42.57 -35.08
C GLN A 241 13.72 42.15 -33.65
N ARG A 242 13.17 43.10 -32.88
CA ARG A 242 12.63 42.81 -31.53
C ARG A 242 11.49 41.79 -31.56
N GLY A 243 10.65 41.85 -32.60
CA GLY A 243 9.56 40.88 -32.77
C GLY A 243 10.08 39.45 -32.98
N ILE A 244 11.12 39.28 -33.81
CA ILE A 244 11.77 37.99 -34.07
C ILE A 244 12.43 37.45 -32.80
N ASP A 245 13.17 38.28 -32.06
CA ASP A 245 13.79 37.89 -30.80
C ASP A 245 12.74 37.40 -29.79
N ASN A 246 11.69 38.19 -29.59
CA ASN A 246 10.61 37.79 -28.69
C ASN A 246 9.92 36.48 -29.10
N MET A 247 9.75 36.24 -30.40
CA MET A 247 9.17 34.98 -30.89
C MET A 247 10.14 33.82 -30.69
N ALA A 248 11.44 33.99 -30.89
CA ALA A 248 12.46 33.00 -30.64
C ALA A 248 12.49 32.60 -29.14
N ASP A 249 12.54 33.60 -28.26
CA ASP A 249 12.49 33.37 -26.80
C ASP A 249 11.22 32.63 -26.36
N GLN A 250 10.06 32.98 -26.93
CA GLN A 250 8.80 32.25 -26.59
C GLN A 250 8.79 30.83 -27.15
N SER A 251 9.37 30.58 -28.32
CA SER A 251 9.51 29.27 -28.92
C SER A 251 10.40 28.36 -28.06
N GLU A 252 11.56 28.85 -27.65
CA GLU A 252 12.48 28.15 -26.74
C GLU A 252 11.81 27.85 -25.38
N ARG A 253 11.10 28.85 -24.86
CA ARG A 253 10.34 28.65 -23.61
C ARG A 253 9.28 27.58 -23.73
N MET A 254 8.56 27.46 -24.86
CA MET A 254 7.58 26.40 -25.10
C MET A 254 8.27 25.03 -25.20
N GLU A 255 9.42 24.94 -25.88
CA GLU A 255 10.20 23.71 -25.98
C GLU A 255 10.61 23.20 -24.59
N ASN A 256 11.21 24.05 -23.76
CA ASN A 256 11.61 23.75 -22.41
C ASN A 256 10.40 23.32 -21.55
N LEU A 257 9.23 23.94 -21.71
CA LEU A 257 8.02 23.62 -21.00
C LEU A 257 7.48 22.22 -21.35
N ILE A 258 7.54 21.87 -22.64
CA ILE A 258 7.15 20.55 -23.16
C ILE A 258 8.11 19.47 -22.62
N GLU A 259 9.42 19.73 -22.63
CA GLU A 259 10.43 18.79 -22.12
C GLU A 259 10.29 18.58 -20.60
N ASP A 260 10.12 19.66 -19.84
CA ASP A 260 9.85 19.60 -18.40
C ASP A 260 8.59 18.77 -18.08
N LEU A 261 7.51 18.96 -18.87
CA LEU A 261 6.25 18.25 -18.69
C LEU A 261 6.40 16.74 -18.98
N LEU A 262 7.13 16.40 -20.06
CA LEU A 262 7.45 15.02 -20.42
C LEU A 262 8.31 14.35 -19.34
N LEU A 263 9.34 15.02 -18.87
CA LEU A 263 10.20 14.50 -17.81
C LEU A 263 9.40 14.26 -16.54
N LEU A 264 8.59 15.24 -16.12
CA LEU A 264 7.75 15.12 -14.93
C LEU A 264 6.74 13.97 -15.05
N SER A 265 6.13 13.79 -16.22
CA SER A 265 5.21 12.68 -16.48
C SER A 265 5.90 11.31 -16.39
N ARG A 266 7.15 11.21 -16.87
CA ARG A 266 7.96 9.97 -16.71
C ARG A 266 8.35 9.71 -15.26
N LEU A 267 8.76 10.76 -14.53
CA LEU A 267 9.13 10.66 -13.11
C LEU A 267 7.95 10.29 -12.19
N GLU A 268 6.73 10.61 -12.59
CA GLU A 268 5.52 10.18 -11.85
C GLU A 268 5.12 8.74 -12.13
N SER A 269 5.67 8.13 -13.17
CA SER A 269 5.47 6.73 -13.44
C SER A 269 6.45 5.91 -12.59
N ASN A 270 5.89 4.97 -11.81
CA ASN A 270 6.69 3.98 -11.06
C ASN A 270 7.37 2.95 -11.97
N ASP A 271 7.67 3.29 -13.23
CA ASP A 271 8.33 2.39 -14.16
C ASP A 271 9.73 2.05 -13.64
N LYS A 272 10.03 0.76 -13.68
CA LYS A 272 11.25 0.16 -13.13
C LYS A 272 12.49 0.95 -13.52
N ARG A 273 13.29 1.28 -12.52
CA ARG A 273 14.60 1.93 -12.62
C ARG A 273 15.61 0.97 -13.25
N GLU A 274 15.57 0.84 -14.57
CA GLU A 274 16.51 -0.06 -15.28
C GLU A 274 17.90 0.54 -15.49
N ASN A 275 18.09 1.85 -15.17
CA ASN A 275 19.31 2.60 -15.54
C ASN A 275 20.04 3.27 -14.36
N ASP A 276 19.79 2.86 -13.12
CA ASP A 276 20.54 3.40 -11.98
C ASP A 276 21.97 2.81 -12.00
N THR A 277 22.97 3.68 -12.09
CA THR A 277 24.39 3.34 -12.08
C THR A 277 25.16 4.20 -11.07
N TRP A 278 26.39 3.81 -10.72
CA TRP A 278 27.26 4.65 -9.94
C TRP A 278 27.86 5.72 -10.86
N LEU A 279 27.62 6.98 -10.56
CA LEU A 279 27.99 8.16 -11.33
C LEU A 279 29.02 8.99 -10.55
N GLN A 280 30.06 9.44 -11.22
CA GLN A 280 30.97 10.42 -10.65
C GLN A 280 30.27 11.79 -10.53
N VAL A 281 30.26 12.35 -9.34
CA VAL A 281 29.65 13.67 -9.12
C VAL A 281 30.38 14.77 -9.89
N SER A 282 31.71 14.65 -10.04
CA SER A 282 32.56 15.55 -10.84
C SER A 282 32.13 15.65 -12.29
N ASP A 283 31.68 14.54 -12.90
CA ASP A 283 31.22 14.55 -14.30
C ASP A 283 29.91 15.32 -14.45
N ILE A 284 28.98 15.14 -13.50
CA ILE A 284 27.73 15.90 -13.46
C ILE A 284 28.03 17.39 -13.25
N PHE A 285 28.94 17.73 -12.35
CA PHE A 285 29.35 19.13 -12.10
C PHE A 285 29.98 19.78 -13.32
N THR A 286 30.90 19.11 -14.00
CA THR A 286 31.50 19.58 -15.23
C THR A 286 30.47 19.85 -16.32
N ALA A 287 29.47 18.98 -16.46
CA ALA A 287 28.39 19.19 -17.42
C ALA A 287 27.52 20.40 -17.07
N ILE A 288 27.19 20.58 -15.77
CA ILE A 288 26.39 21.71 -15.27
C ILE A 288 27.18 23.03 -15.43
N GLU A 289 28.48 23.04 -15.14
CA GLU A 289 29.35 24.22 -15.33
C GLU A 289 29.35 24.67 -16.76
N LYS A 290 29.55 23.75 -17.72
CA LYS A 290 29.50 24.07 -19.16
C LYS A 290 28.14 24.63 -19.59
N MET A 291 27.05 24.12 -19.05
CA MET A 291 25.70 24.60 -19.33
C MET A 291 25.45 25.98 -18.71
N ALA A 292 26.00 26.25 -17.53
CA ALA A 292 25.79 27.50 -16.81
C ALA A 292 26.56 28.67 -17.38
N GLN A 293 27.75 28.46 -17.95
CA GLN A 293 28.65 29.52 -18.49
C GLN A 293 27.95 30.53 -19.42
N PRO A 294 27.14 30.13 -20.43
CA PRO A 294 26.49 31.06 -21.35
C PRO A 294 25.41 31.94 -20.72
N ILE A 295 24.87 31.54 -19.57
CA ILE A 295 23.75 32.23 -18.90
C ILE A 295 24.20 33.06 -17.68
N LEU A 296 25.49 33.00 -17.33
CA LEU A 296 26.08 33.81 -16.25
C LEU A 296 26.16 35.28 -16.66
N HIS A 297 25.72 36.16 -15.76
CA HIS A 297 26.03 37.60 -15.88
C HIS A 297 27.50 37.87 -15.47
N PRO A 298 28.17 38.87 -16.02
CA PRO A 298 29.57 39.18 -15.66
C PRO A 298 29.84 39.37 -14.16
N ASP A 299 28.83 39.79 -13.40
CA ASP A 299 28.92 40.02 -11.96
C ASP A 299 28.62 38.75 -11.10
N HIS A 300 28.38 37.60 -11.74
CA HIS A 300 28.24 36.32 -11.02
C HIS A 300 29.59 35.63 -10.84
N THR A 301 29.83 35.09 -9.65
CA THR A 301 30.92 34.18 -9.38
C THR A 301 30.34 32.81 -9.10
N LEU A 302 30.53 31.84 -10.01
CA LEU A 302 30.05 30.46 -9.86
C LEU A 302 31.21 29.55 -9.46
N SER A 303 31.09 28.89 -8.31
CA SER A 303 32.10 28.00 -7.79
C SER A 303 31.53 26.58 -7.59
N PHE A 304 32.35 25.57 -7.90
CA PHE A 304 32.03 24.18 -7.69
C PHE A 304 33.02 23.51 -6.71
N SER A 305 32.50 22.85 -5.70
CA SER A 305 33.31 22.10 -4.74
C SER A 305 32.77 20.68 -4.63
N VAL A 306 33.63 19.71 -4.92
CA VAL A 306 33.31 18.27 -4.84
C VAL A 306 34.49 17.52 -4.27
N GLU A 307 34.24 16.56 -3.40
CA GLU A 307 35.26 15.67 -2.87
C GLU A 307 35.73 14.69 -3.96
N GLU A 308 37.04 14.42 -4.00
CA GLU A 308 37.64 13.51 -4.96
C GLU A 308 37.12 12.08 -4.75
N GLY A 309 36.66 11.43 -5.84
CA GLY A 309 36.11 10.09 -5.80
C GLY A 309 34.65 10.00 -5.35
N ALA A 310 33.96 11.10 -5.10
CA ALA A 310 32.55 11.11 -4.71
C ALA A 310 31.65 10.54 -5.82
N GLN A 311 30.85 9.53 -5.46
CA GLN A 311 29.91 8.86 -6.37
C GLN A 311 28.49 8.89 -5.82
N VAL A 312 27.51 8.99 -6.73
CA VAL A 312 26.08 8.88 -6.42
C VAL A 312 25.44 7.79 -7.29
N HIS A 313 24.61 6.95 -6.70
CA HIS A 313 23.89 5.89 -7.40
C HIS A 313 22.53 6.39 -7.91
N GLY A 314 22.36 6.45 -9.22
CA GLY A 314 21.14 6.95 -9.83
C GLY A 314 21.17 7.03 -11.35
N SER A 315 20.14 7.68 -11.92
CA SER A 315 20.06 7.99 -13.34
C SER A 315 20.75 9.31 -13.64
N TYR A 316 21.75 9.31 -14.56
CA TYR A 316 22.46 10.52 -14.97
C TYR A 316 21.52 11.63 -15.43
N ASN A 317 20.58 11.32 -16.31
CA ASN A 317 19.66 12.31 -16.88
C ASN A 317 18.75 12.95 -15.81
N GLU A 318 18.28 12.16 -14.85
CA GLU A 318 17.44 12.65 -13.76
C GLU A 318 18.24 13.55 -12.81
N LEU A 319 19.41 13.09 -12.35
CA LEU A 319 20.26 13.87 -11.43
C LEU A 319 20.79 15.14 -12.09
N TYR A 320 21.25 15.04 -13.34
CA TYR A 320 21.65 16.21 -14.11
C TYR A 320 20.53 17.24 -14.23
N SER A 321 19.30 16.80 -14.56
CA SER A 321 18.15 17.69 -14.66
C SER A 321 17.80 18.33 -13.31
N ALA A 322 17.84 17.58 -12.21
CA ALA A 322 17.55 18.13 -10.89
C ALA A 322 18.59 19.17 -10.46
N PHE A 323 19.87 18.85 -10.59
CA PHE A 323 20.95 19.74 -10.15
C PHE A 323 21.07 20.99 -11.06
N SER A 324 20.93 20.83 -12.37
CA SER A 324 20.90 21.96 -13.30
C SER A 324 19.74 22.91 -13.03
N ASN A 325 18.55 22.40 -12.73
CA ASN A 325 17.42 23.23 -12.33
C ASN A 325 17.70 24.07 -11.08
N LEU A 326 18.42 23.54 -10.09
CA LEU A 326 18.80 24.32 -8.90
C LEU A 326 19.83 25.39 -9.22
N VAL A 327 20.85 25.09 -10.05
CA VAL A 327 21.88 26.04 -10.45
C VAL A 327 21.28 27.15 -11.32
N VAL A 328 20.45 26.81 -12.31
CA VAL A 328 19.75 27.80 -13.15
C VAL A 328 18.85 28.72 -12.31
N ASN A 329 18.16 28.16 -11.30
CA ASN A 329 17.37 28.98 -10.40
C ASN A 329 18.24 29.94 -9.58
N ALA A 330 19.38 29.50 -9.05
CA ALA A 330 20.31 30.37 -8.33
C ALA A 330 20.79 31.55 -9.21
N ILE A 331 21.23 31.29 -10.45
CA ILE A 331 21.63 32.32 -11.41
C ILE A 331 20.48 33.30 -11.66
N LYS A 332 19.30 32.78 -11.94
CA LYS A 332 18.11 33.54 -12.33
C LYS A 332 17.57 34.45 -11.23
N TYR A 333 17.64 33.99 -9.98
CA TYR A 333 17.13 34.73 -8.83
C TYR A 333 18.20 35.58 -8.12
N SER A 334 19.40 35.70 -8.71
CA SER A 334 20.48 36.61 -8.31
C SER A 334 20.71 37.72 -9.38
N PRO A 335 19.71 38.56 -9.68
CA PRO A 335 19.76 39.49 -10.83
C PRO A 335 20.84 40.58 -10.71
N ASN A 336 21.38 40.82 -9.54
CA ASN A 336 22.40 41.82 -9.28
C ASN A 336 23.82 41.21 -9.25
N GLY A 337 23.99 39.96 -9.72
CA GLY A 337 25.23 39.21 -9.53
C GLY A 337 25.32 38.62 -8.14
N GLY A 338 26.54 38.27 -7.73
CA GLY A 338 26.82 37.64 -6.44
C GLY A 338 27.41 36.24 -6.55
N GLU A 339 27.73 35.68 -5.40
CA GLU A 339 28.35 34.36 -5.32
C GLU A 339 27.31 33.24 -5.37
N ILE A 340 27.57 32.24 -6.23
CA ILE A 340 26.77 31.00 -6.34
C ILE A 340 27.70 29.84 -6.06
N ASN A 341 27.48 29.18 -4.91
CA ASN A 341 28.31 28.08 -4.46
C ASN A 341 27.56 26.76 -4.65
N VAL A 342 28.11 25.88 -5.50
CA VAL A 342 27.62 24.52 -5.75
C VAL A 342 28.58 23.55 -5.09
N ARG A 343 28.07 22.77 -4.13
CA ARG A 343 28.91 21.82 -3.39
C ARG A 343 28.30 20.46 -3.28
N TRP A 344 29.15 19.46 -3.20
CA TRP A 344 28.84 18.11 -2.81
C TRP A 344 29.70 17.72 -1.60
N GLU A 345 29.06 17.32 -0.55
CA GLU A 345 29.67 16.82 0.68
C GLU A 345 29.11 15.42 0.95
N SER A 346 29.96 14.47 1.26
CA SER A 346 29.52 13.11 1.59
C SER A 346 30.26 12.56 2.79
N ASP A 347 29.55 11.83 3.62
CA ASP A 347 30.08 11.06 4.73
C ASP A 347 29.64 9.59 4.61
N ASP A 348 30.00 8.73 5.58
CA ASP A 348 29.65 7.31 5.57
C ASP A 348 28.13 7.05 5.70
N VAL A 349 27.35 8.08 6.02
CA VAL A 349 25.92 7.97 6.34
C VAL A 349 25.04 8.66 5.30
N SER A 350 25.57 9.68 4.60
CA SER A 350 24.77 10.52 3.71
C SER A 350 25.62 11.25 2.68
N GLY A 351 24.98 11.71 1.60
CA GLY A 351 25.53 12.70 0.68
C GLY A 351 24.63 13.90 0.56
N CYS A 352 25.19 15.06 0.38
CA CYS A 352 24.48 16.32 0.24
C CYS A 352 24.97 17.11 -0.97
N PHE A 353 24.11 17.28 -1.97
CA PHE A 353 24.27 18.29 -3.00
C PHE A 353 23.63 19.59 -2.54
N ALA A 354 24.34 20.69 -2.55
CA ALA A 354 23.80 21.99 -2.15
C ALA A 354 24.15 23.09 -3.13
N VAL A 355 23.20 23.97 -3.40
CA VAL A 355 23.38 25.22 -4.15
C VAL A 355 22.99 26.35 -3.23
N GLN A 356 23.92 27.28 -3.04
CA GLN A 356 23.73 28.49 -2.24
C GLN A 356 23.87 29.70 -3.15
N ASP A 357 22.94 30.65 -3.07
CA ASP A 357 22.94 31.92 -3.77
C ASP A 357 22.82 33.11 -2.80
N GLU A 358 23.28 34.28 -3.22
CA GLU A 358 23.11 35.59 -2.58
C GLU A 358 21.99 36.42 -3.22
N GLY A 359 21.00 35.76 -3.82
CA GLY A 359 19.93 36.38 -4.56
C GLY A 359 18.84 37.02 -3.69
N LEU A 360 17.66 37.20 -4.31
CA LEU A 360 16.51 37.87 -3.71
C LEU A 360 15.97 37.19 -2.44
N GLY A 361 16.31 35.92 -2.23
CA GLY A 361 15.72 35.11 -1.18
C GLY A 361 14.22 34.89 -1.32
N ILE A 362 13.65 34.11 -0.40
CA ILE A 362 12.26 33.65 -0.48
C ILE A 362 11.58 33.85 0.87
N ASP A 363 10.37 34.42 0.87
CA ASP A 363 9.55 34.53 2.08
C ASP A 363 9.18 33.13 2.58
N PRO A 364 9.37 32.82 3.88
CA PRO A 364 9.08 31.52 4.48
C PRO A 364 7.67 30.97 4.17
N ARG A 365 6.68 31.85 3.97
CA ARG A 365 5.30 31.46 3.65
C ARG A 365 5.18 30.71 2.31
N TYR A 366 6.10 30.94 1.38
CA TYR A 366 6.08 30.31 0.05
C TYR A 366 6.90 29.03 -0.01
N ILE A 367 7.84 28.79 0.90
CA ILE A 367 8.73 27.62 0.89
C ILE A 367 7.98 26.29 0.75
N PRO A 368 6.90 26.01 1.50
CA PRO A 368 6.17 24.75 1.38
C PRO A 368 5.54 24.51 0.01
N ARG A 369 5.28 25.59 -0.74
CA ARG A 369 4.60 25.57 -2.03
C ARG A 369 5.53 25.58 -3.24
N LEU A 370 6.81 25.86 -3.05
CA LEU A 370 7.79 26.01 -4.14
C LEU A 370 7.89 24.76 -5.04
N THR A 371 7.58 23.57 -4.50
CA THR A 371 7.60 22.31 -5.24
C THR A 371 6.24 21.95 -5.87
N GLU A 372 5.21 22.83 -5.74
CA GLU A 372 3.95 22.67 -6.45
C GLU A 372 4.14 23.00 -7.93
N ARG A 373 3.47 22.28 -8.83
CA ARG A 373 3.55 22.51 -10.28
C ARG A 373 3.01 23.88 -10.64
N PHE A 374 3.72 24.60 -11.54
CA PHE A 374 3.38 25.94 -12.01
C PHE A 374 3.33 27.00 -10.91
N PHE A 375 3.76 26.69 -9.68
CA PHE A 375 3.80 27.66 -8.60
C PHE A 375 4.97 28.64 -8.80
N ARG A 376 4.69 29.91 -8.58
CA ARG A 376 5.67 31.02 -8.70
C ARG A 376 5.29 32.09 -7.69
N VAL A 377 6.31 32.64 -6.99
CA VAL A 377 6.11 33.67 -5.95
C VAL A 377 5.59 34.97 -6.57
N ASP A 378 6.10 35.36 -7.75
CA ASP A 378 5.72 36.60 -8.47
C ASP A 378 5.34 36.32 -9.91
N LYS A 379 4.06 36.45 -10.27
CA LYS A 379 3.58 36.31 -11.65
C LYS A 379 4.00 37.49 -12.58
N GLY A 380 4.22 38.67 -12.05
CA GLY A 380 4.51 39.88 -12.83
C GLY A 380 5.97 40.06 -13.22
N ARG A 381 6.92 39.88 -12.33
CA ARG A 381 8.37 39.94 -12.59
C ARG A 381 8.88 38.76 -13.41
N SER A 382 8.25 37.65 -13.24
CA SER A 382 8.69 36.38 -13.80
C SER A 382 8.31 36.15 -15.26
N SER A 383 7.51 37.02 -15.90
CA SER A 383 7.32 37.01 -17.36
C SER A 383 8.63 37.41 -18.11
N LYS A 384 9.47 38.23 -17.50
CA LYS A 384 10.78 38.63 -18.06
C LYS A 384 11.88 37.58 -17.85
N THR A 385 11.75 36.74 -16.81
CA THR A 385 12.77 35.72 -16.46
C THR A 385 12.47 34.29 -16.95
N GLY A 386 11.39 34.09 -17.74
CA GLY A 386 11.17 32.87 -18.55
C GLY A 386 10.94 31.53 -17.83
N GLY A 387 10.68 31.45 -16.50
CA GLY A 387 10.53 30.18 -15.79
C GLY A 387 9.20 29.48 -16.03
N THR A 388 9.23 28.16 -16.18
CA THR A 388 8.05 27.29 -16.38
C THR A 388 7.27 27.09 -15.10
N GLY A 389 7.91 27.16 -13.91
CA GLY A 389 7.36 26.77 -12.61
C GLY A 389 7.30 25.25 -12.41
N LEU A 390 8.01 24.49 -13.24
CA LEU A 390 8.10 23.02 -13.15
C LEU A 390 9.44 22.56 -12.58
N GLY A 391 10.51 23.32 -12.67
CA GLY A 391 11.86 22.90 -12.28
C GLY A 391 11.97 22.38 -10.86
N LEU A 392 11.41 23.06 -9.84
CA LEU A 392 11.43 22.54 -8.45
C LEU A 392 10.50 21.35 -8.23
N ALA A 393 9.42 21.20 -9.00
CA ALA A 393 8.61 20.00 -9.00
C ALA A 393 9.41 18.81 -9.57
N ILE A 394 10.18 19.02 -10.66
CA ILE A 394 11.11 18.02 -11.21
C ILE A 394 12.15 17.63 -10.16
N VAL A 395 12.81 18.58 -9.52
CA VAL A 395 13.77 18.32 -8.43
C VAL A 395 13.16 17.41 -7.36
N LYS A 396 11.96 17.75 -6.88
CA LYS A 396 11.26 16.96 -5.86
C LYS A 396 11.02 15.52 -6.32
N HIS A 397 10.54 15.32 -7.54
CA HIS A 397 10.23 13.97 -8.06
C HIS A 397 11.50 13.15 -8.31
N VAL A 398 12.56 13.77 -8.84
CA VAL A 398 13.88 13.12 -8.97
C VAL A 398 14.41 12.69 -7.62
N LEU A 399 14.34 13.54 -6.60
CA LEU A 399 14.80 13.18 -5.25
C LEU A 399 13.97 12.06 -4.62
N LEU A 400 12.65 12.06 -4.81
CA LEU A 400 11.79 10.95 -4.39
C LEU A 400 12.21 9.64 -5.06
N HIS A 401 12.52 9.64 -6.36
CA HIS A 401 13.05 8.48 -7.08
C HIS A 401 14.37 7.96 -6.48
N HIS A 402 15.22 8.84 -6.01
CA HIS A 402 16.51 8.51 -5.43
C HIS A 402 16.47 8.31 -3.91
N SER A 403 15.26 8.26 -3.30
CA SER A 403 15.06 8.18 -1.84
C SER A 403 15.73 9.33 -1.08
N ALA A 404 15.94 10.45 -1.77
CA ALA A 404 16.57 11.65 -1.27
C ALA A 404 15.53 12.70 -0.83
N LYS A 405 15.97 13.71 -0.07
CA LYS A 405 15.10 14.75 0.47
C LYS A 405 15.60 16.13 0.10
N LEU A 406 14.69 17.04 -0.32
CA LEU A 406 14.97 18.44 -0.53
C LEU A 406 14.79 19.21 0.78
N GLN A 407 15.79 20.01 1.13
CA GLN A 407 15.73 21.02 2.19
C GLN A 407 15.98 22.40 1.60
N ILE A 408 15.16 23.37 1.98
CA ILE A 408 15.27 24.76 1.52
C ILE A 408 15.43 25.66 2.72
N ARG A 409 16.48 26.48 2.71
CA ARG A 409 16.71 27.56 3.68
C ARG A 409 16.84 28.86 2.92
N SER A 410 16.04 29.85 3.24
CA SER A 410 16.05 31.13 2.54
C SER A 410 15.59 32.25 3.44
N GLN A 411 16.17 33.44 3.21
CA GLN A 411 15.78 34.67 3.88
C GLN A 411 15.67 35.77 2.83
N PRO A 412 14.57 36.56 2.79
CA PRO A 412 14.39 37.64 1.85
C PRO A 412 15.59 38.63 1.87
N ASN A 413 16.11 38.94 0.68
CA ASN A 413 17.27 39.79 0.43
C ASN A 413 18.62 39.28 0.95
N TYR A 414 18.71 38.04 1.41
CA TYR A 414 19.98 37.42 1.85
C TYR A 414 20.33 36.15 1.04
N GLY A 415 19.44 35.74 0.14
CA GLY A 415 19.66 34.56 -0.70
C GLY A 415 18.99 33.30 -0.21
N SER A 416 19.33 32.17 -0.87
CA SER A 416 18.75 30.89 -0.62
C SER A 416 19.81 29.78 -0.64
N THR A 417 19.52 28.69 0.09
CA THR A 417 20.28 27.45 0.02
C THR A 417 19.30 26.30 -0.23
N PHE A 418 19.51 25.59 -1.32
CA PHE A 418 18.78 24.39 -1.69
C PHE A 418 19.70 23.19 -1.48
N SER A 419 19.30 22.24 -0.62
CA SER A 419 20.10 21.07 -0.27
C SER A 419 19.34 19.77 -0.56
N CYS A 420 19.99 18.84 -1.27
CA CYS A 420 19.47 17.54 -1.65
C CYS A 420 20.21 16.48 -0.83
N HIS A 421 19.54 15.84 0.13
CA HIS A 421 20.13 14.86 1.03
C HIS A 421 19.87 13.43 0.54
N PHE A 422 20.93 12.70 0.23
CA PHE A 422 20.91 11.32 -0.25
C PHE A 422 21.23 10.36 0.90
N PRO A 423 20.55 9.19 1.00
CA PRO A 423 20.86 8.19 2.03
C PRO A 423 22.16 7.42 1.72
N ALA A 424 22.77 6.79 2.73
CA ALA A 424 24.04 6.05 2.63
C ALA A 424 24.09 5.02 1.49
N ASN A 425 22.98 4.32 1.23
CA ASN A 425 22.91 3.34 0.15
C ASN A 425 22.94 3.94 -1.27
N ARG A 426 22.91 5.25 -1.40
CA ARG A 426 22.96 5.99 -2.66
C ARG A 426 24.25 6.79 -2.85
N VAL A 427 25.16 6.74 -1.91
CA VAL A 427 26.42 7.50 -1.98
C VAL A 427 27.59 6.58 -1.70
N LYS A 428 28.72 6.89 -2.32
CA LYS A 428 29.98 6.18 -2.12
C LYS A 428 31.13 7.15 -2.31
N ASN A 429 32.13 7.10 -1.45
CA ASN A 429 33.36 7.84 -1.62
C ASN A 429 34.49 6.83 -1.85
N ILE A 430 35.05 6.82 -3.05
CA ILE A 430 36.22 5.99 -3.38
C ILE A 430 37.47 6.81 -3.12
N THR A 431 37.91 6.82 -1.87
CA THR A 431 39.23 7.36 -1.54
C THR A 431 40.30 6.54 -2.25
N SER A 432 41.30 7.18 -2.81
CA SER A 432 42.39 6.59 -3.65
C SER A 432 43.19 5.44 -3.01
N LEU A 433 42.85 4.97 -1.84
CA LEU A 433 43.48 3.86 -1.12
C LEU A 433 43.01 2.46 -1.55
N ASP A 434 41.84 2.33 -2.20
CA ASP A 434 41.32 1.03 -2.61
C ASP A 434 41.91 0.51 -3.95
N ASN A 435 42.61 1.35 -4.70
CA ASN A 435 43.28 0.94 -5.94
C ASN A 435 44.63 0.23 -5.74
N ALA A 436 45.11 0.11 -4.50
CA ALA A 436 46.41 -0.52 -4.20
C ALA A 436 46.33 -2.01 -3.79
N SER A 437 45.14 -2.58 -3.59
CA SER A 437 44.95 -3.97 -3.15
C SER A 437 44.43 -4.93 -4.23
N GLY A 438 44.41 -4.49 -5.48
CA GLY A 438 44.02 -5.32 -6.65
C GLY A 438 45.17 -5.64 -7.58
N LYS A 439 46.24 -6.28 -7.05
CA LYS A 439 47.27 -6.99 -7.87
C LYS A 439 47.41 -8.41 -7.38
#